data_7735b39e6b3919621f4a4164c6af4330
#
_entry.id   7735b39e6b3919621f4a4164c6af4330
#
_cell.length_a   1.000
_cell.length_b   1.000
_cell.length_c   1.000
_cell.angle_alpha   90.00
_cell.angle_beta   90.00
_cell.angle_gamma   90.00
#
_symmetry.space_group_name_H-M   'P 1'
#
loop_
_entity.id
_entity.type
_entity.pdbx_description
1 polymer ?
#
loop_
_entity_poly.entity_id
_entity_poly.type
_entity_poly.pdbx_seq_one_letter_code
_entity_poly.pdbx_strand_id
1 'polypeptide(L)'
;EDIWQSFSRVMALRPHELQLGFLKFLPGAPINDLVEKEKYQYSSTPPYELISHQSLSAEEVLYLKHFEDIFDRYYNSKRFRFSINYLLEKIDPNTLFSRLLEHHDSHGLLMNPVSLDEYYRIFKDTFYPAPTSMEQDLLKLDYLYAQRSFRLPQILASKSPGKTWKKDRKTPVIPFNHEIEICGSQANLKVAANTVYYAVAHAQNGDGYFDRPTVNAVSEQER
;
A
#
# COMPACT_ATOMS: atom_id res chain seq x y z
N GLU A 1 -15.98 -18.98 -12.71
CA GLU A 1 -14.90 -18.90 -11.74
C GLU A 1 -15.09 -17.62 -10.93
N ASP A 2 -14.93 -17.70 -9.60
CA ASP A 2 -15.15 -16.56 -8.72
C ASP A 2 -14.03 -15.52 -8.93
N ILE A 3 -14.41 -14.26 -9.07
CA ILE A 3 -13.48 -13.12 -9.20
C ILE A 3 -12.47 -13.10 -8.04
N TRP A 4 -12.95 -13.35 -6.84
CA TRP A 4 -12.12 -13.33 -5.63
C TRP A 4 -11.12 -14.49 -5.59
N GLN A 5 -11.49 -15.66 -6.08
CA GLN A 5 -10.57 -16.78 -6.20
C GLN A 5 -9.47 -16.48 -7.23
N SER A 6 -9.82 -15.87 -8.36
CA SER A 6 -8.84 -15.44 -9.37
C SER A 6 -7.90 -14.39 -8.82
N PHE A 7 -8.43 -13.40 -8.11
CA PHE A 7 -7.61 -12.37 -7.46
C PHE A 7 -6.64 -12.97 -6.43
N SER A 8 -7.11 -13.85 -5.54
CA SER A 8 -6.24 -14.53 -4.56
C SER A 8 -5.13 -15.34 -5.22
N ARG A 9 -5.42 -16.06 -6.31
CA ARG A 9 -4.41 -16.82 -7.06
C ARG A 9 -3.33 -15.94 -7.66
N VAL A 10 -3.73 -14.81 -8.26
CA VAL A 10 -2.76 -13.86 -8.82
C VAL A 10 -1.93 -13.21 -7.72
N MET A 11 -2.56 -12.82 -6.61
CA MET A 11 -1.86 -12.23 -5.47
C MET A 11 -0.88 -13.19 -4.79
N ALA A 12 -1.12 -14.51 -4.86
CA ALA A 12 -0.16 -15.51 -4.37
C ALA A 12 1.19 -15.46 -5.12
N LEU A 13 1.20 -14.99 -6.37
CA LEU A 13 2.41 -14.79 -7.17
C LEU A 13 3.19 -13.53 -6.76
N ARG A 14 2.66 -12.71 -5.86
CA ARG A 14 3.26 -11.43 -5.41
C ARG A 14 3.66 -10.54 -6.59
N PRO A 15 2.76 -10.22 -7.53
CA PRO A 15 3.09 -9.40 -8.70
C PRO A 15 3.62 -8.04 -8.26
N HIS A 16 4.52 -7.48 -9.06
CA HIS A 16 5.01 -6.14 -8.79
C HIS A 16 3.88 -5.11 -8.89
N GLU A 17 3.00 -5.26 -9.85
CA GLU A 17 1.81 -4.45 -10.10
C GLU A 17 0.71 -5.35 -10.64
N LEU A 18 -0.53 -5.09 -10.27
CA LEU A 18 -1.71 -5.78 -10.78
C LEU A 18 -2.78 -4.76 -11.14
N GLN A 19 -3.15 -4.71 -12.40
CA GLN A 19 -4.25 -3.87 -12.87
C GLN A 19 -5.55 -4.67 -12.88
N LEU A 20 -6.56 -4.14 -12.18
CA LEU A 20 -7.92 -4.64 -12.21
C LEU A 20 -8.69 -3.83 -13.25
N GLY A 21 -9.04 -4.47 -14.37
CA GLY A 21 -9.68 -3.79 -15.50
C GLY A 21 -11.18 -4.09 -15.58
N PHE A 22 -11.95 -3.08 -15.99
CA PHE A 22 -13.38 -3.21 -16.25
C PHE A 22 -13.65 -3.35 -17.73
N LEU A 23 -14.63 -4.20 -18.07
CA LEU A 23 -15.05 -4.44 -19.46
C LEU A 23 -15.56 -3.13 -20.10
N LYS A 24 -15.12 -2.85 -21.32
CA LYS A 24 -15.52 -1.67 -22.11
C LYS A 24 -16.16 -2.09 -23.42
N PHE A 25 -17.28 -1.47 -23.75
CA PHE A 25 -18.09 -1.73 -24.95
C PHE A 25 -17.73 -0.73 -26.06
N LEU A 26 -16.54 -0.84 -26.61
CA LEU A 26 -16.11 0.07 -27.67
C LEU A 26 -16.91 -0.12 -28.94
N PRO A 27 -17.23 0.96 -29.68
CA PRO A 27 -17.94 0.84 -30.97
C PRO A 27 -17.24 -0.11 -31.92
N GLY A 28 -18.01 -1.06 -32.50
CA GLY A 28 -17.50 -2.08 -33.41
C GLY A 28 -16.76 -3.25 -32.77
N ALA A 29 -16.65 -3.31 -31.45
CA ALA A 29 -16.06 -4.46 -30.76
C ALA A 29 -17.03 -5.67 -30.80
N PRO A 30 -16.52 -6.92 -31.02
CA PRO A 30 -17.37 -8.11 -31.11
C PRO A 30 -18.24 -8.39 -29.88
N ILE A 31 -17.83 -7.89 -28.72
CA ILE A 31 -18.61 -8.02 -27.48
C ILE A 31 -20.01 -7.37 -27.57
N ASN A 32 -20.17 -6.39 -28.47
CA ASN A 32 -21.46 -5.72 -28.66
C ASN A 32 -22.55 -6.66 -29.20
N ASP A 33 -22.17 -7.74 -29.89
CA ASP A 33 -23.09 -8.75 -30.39
C ASP A 33 -23.70 -9.62 -29.27
N LEU A 34 -23.09 -9.58 -28.07
CA LEU A 34 -23.53 -10.35 -26.91
C LEU A 34 -24.37 -9.52 -25.93
N VAL A 35 -24.55 -8.22 -26.17
CA VAL A 35 -25.20 -7.31 -25.22
C VAL A 35 -26.58 -7.78 -24.82
N GLU A 36 -27.43 -8.09 -25.78
CA GLU A 36 -28.80 -8.54 -25.51
C GLU A 36 -28.83 -9.93 -24.86
N LYS A 37 -28.01 -10.87 -25.36
CA LYS A 37 -27.97 -12.26 -24.89
C LYS A 37 -27.52 -12.33 -23.43
N GLU A 38 -26.45 -11.61 -23.07
CA GLU A 38 -25.87 -11.67 -21.74
C GLU A 38 -26.39 -10.53 -20.82
N LYS A 39 -27.36 -9.74 -21.33
CA LYS A 39 -27.99 -8.62 -20.61
C LYS A 39 -26.99 -7.60 -20.06
N TYR A 40 -25.97 -7.29 -20.85
CA TYR A 40 -25.01 -6.25 -20.47
C TYR A 40 -25.68 -4.87 -20.47
N GLN A 41 -25.47 -4.13 -19.38
CA GLN A 41 -25.73 -2.71 -19.29
C GLN A 41 -24.37 -1.99 -19.17
N TYR A 42 -24.16 -0.98 -19.98
CA TYR A 42 -22.93 -0.20 -20.01
C TYR A 42 -23.19 1.28 -20.27
N SER A 43 -22.22 2.12 -19.97
CA SER A 43 -22.30 3.57 -20.20
C SER A 43 -22.42 3.85 -21.72
N SER A 44 -23.40 4.66 -22.10
CA SER A 44 -23.54 5.15 -23.48
C SER A 44 -22.51 6.22 -23.88
N THR A 45 -21.75 6.71 -22.90
CA THR A 45 -20.68 7.71 -23.08
C THR A 45 -19.32 7.11 -22.73
N PRO A 46 -18.22 7.61 -23.33
CA PRO A 46 -16.88 7.17 -22.96
C PRO A 46 -16.66 7.21 -21.43
N PRO A 47 -16.00 6.22 -20.88
CA PRO A 47 -15.25 5.12 -21.52
C PRO A 47 -16.05 3.85 -21.86
N TYR A 48 -17.38 3.91 -21.94
CA TYR A 48 -18.28 2.79 -22.30
C TYR A 48 -18.14 1.58 -21.39
N GLU A 49 -17.93 1.81 -20.12
CA GLU A 49 -17.70 0.73 -19.14
C GLU A 49 -18.99 -0.01 -18.75
N LEU A 50 -18.79 -1.29 -18.40
CA LEU A 50 -19.83 -2.13 -17.82
C LEU A 50 -20.42 -1.48 -16.57
N ILE A 51 -21.76 -1.51 -16.50
CA ILE A 51 -22.56 -1.11 -15.33
C ILE A 51 -23.10 -2.38 -14.64
N SER A 52 -23.63 -3.33 -15.41
CA SER A 52 -24.13 -4.60 -14.87
C SER A 52 -24.28 -5.66 -15.99
N HIS A 53 -24.46 -6.91 -15.59
CA HIS A 53 -24.92 -7.98 -16.47
C HIS A 53 -25.70 -9.03 -15.66
N GLN A 54 -26.18 -10.09 -16.31
CA GLN A 54 -27.06 -11.09 -15.67
C GLN A 54 -26.50 -11.75 -14.40
N SER A 55 -25.17 -11.79 -14.22
CA SER A 55 -24.49 -12.43 -13.09
C SER A 55 -23.74 -11.44 -12.20
N LEU A 56 -23.84 -10.14 -12.46
CA LEU A 56 -23.15 -9.10 -11.71
C LEU A 56 -24.00 -7.83 -11.68
N SER A 57 -24.50 -7.46 -10.52
CA SER A 57 -25.34 -6.29 -10.32
C SER A 57 -24.53 -5.00 -10.44
N ALA A 58 -25.21 -3.86 -10.62
CA ALA A 58 -24.57 -2.55 -10.64
C ALA A 58 -23.87 -2.20 -9.31
N GLU A 59 -24.45 -2.65 -8.19
CA GLU A 59 -23.88 -2.48 -6.86
C GLU A 59 -22.57 -3.27 -6.70
N GLU A 60 -22.53 -4.50 -7.20
CA GLU A 60 -21.32 -5.33 -7.21
C GLU A 60 -20.23 -4.73 -8.12
N VAL A 61 -20.60 -4.20 -9.29
CA VAL A 61 -19.63 -3.48 -10.15
C VAL A 61 -19.09 -2.24 -9.45
N LEU A 62 -19.93 -1.49 -8.77
CA LEU A 62 -19.49 -0.31 -8.00
C LEU A 62 -18.57 -0.71 -6.85
N TYR A 63 -18.90 -1.78 -6.12
CA TYR A 63 -18.02 -2.32 -5.08
C TYR A 63 -16.65 -2.71 -5.64
N LEU A 64 -16.60 -3.40 -6.78
CA LEU A 64 -15.35 -3.77 -7.45
C LEU A 64 -14.53 -2.55 -7.87
N LYS A 65 -15.17 -1.46 -8.32
CA LYS A 65 -14.47 -0.20 -8.64
C LYS A 65 -13.85 0.46 -7.40
N HIS A 66 -14.58 0.46 -6.29
CA HIS A 66 -14.01 0.95 -5.03
C HIS A 66 -12.88 0.05 -4.53
N PHE A 67 -13.02 -1.27 -4.71
CA PHE A 67 -11.97 -2.23 -4.35
C PHE A 67 -10.70 -2.00 -5.18
N GLU A 68 -10.84 -1.77 -6.48
CA GLU A 68 -9.73 -1.45 -7.40
C GLU A 68 -9.02 -0.17 -6.97
N ASP A 69 -9.75 0.91 -6.68
CA ASP A 69 -9.19 2.17 -6.22
C ASP A 69 -8.42 2.00 -4.89
N ILE A 70 -8.96 1.26 -3.92
CA ILE A 70 -8.27 0.93 -2.66
C ILE A 70 -7.03 0.07 -2.93
N PHE A 71 -7.13 -0.92 -3.80
CA PHE A 71 -6.00 -1.75 -4.17
C PHE A 71 -4.86 -0.93 -4.78
N ASP A 72 -5.16 -0.02 -5.69
CA ASP A 72 -4.19 0.90 -6.29
C ASP A 72 -3.54 1.82 -5.25
N ARG A 73 -4.35 2.41 -4.37
CA ARG A 73 -3.87 3.33 -3.32
C ARG A 73 -2.91 2.65 -2.34
N TYR A 74 -3.09 1.38 -2.05
CA TYR A 74 -2.30 0.66 -1.04
C TYR A 74 -1.25 -0.28 -1.63
N TYR A 75 -1.58 -1.09 -2.62
CA TYR A 75 -0.67 -2.08 -3.20
C TYR A 75 0.17 -1.51 -4.34
N ASN A 76 -0.45 -1.04 -5.42
CA ASN A 76 0.25 -0.57 -6.62
C ASN A 76 1.07 0.70 -6.35
N SER A 77 0.61 1.55 -5.44
CA SER A 77 1.35 2.76 -5.01
C SER A 77 2.68 2.48 -4.31
N LYS A 78 2.91 1.26 -3.82
CA LYS A 78 4.08 0.82 -3.03
C LYS A 78 4.25 1.51 -1.67
N ARG A 79 3.25 2.27 -1.21
CA ARG A 79 3.34 3.00 0.07
C ARG A 79 3.43 2.08 1.28
N PHE A 80 2.88 0.85 1.19
CA PHE A 80 2.82 -0.12 2.28
C PHE A 80 3.50 -1.44 1.90
N ARG A 81 4.59 -1.33 1.17
CA ARG A 81 5.28 -2.46 0.57
C ARG A 81 5.67 -3.55 1.59
N PHE A 82 6.26 -3.16 2.70
CA PHE A 82 6.74 -4.10 3.71
C PHE A 82 5.59 -4.61 4.59
N SER A 83 4.73 -3.71 5.04
CA SER A 83 3.58 -4.06 5.87
C SER A 83 2.57 -4.94 5.14
N ILE A 84 2.27 -4.66 3.87
CA ILE A 84 1.36 -5.51 3.08
C ILE A 84 1.98 -6.88 2.85
N ASN A 85 3.25 -6.99 2.49
CA ASN A 85 3.88 -8.30 2.31
C ASN A 85 3.84 -9.14 3.60
N TYR A 86 4.09 -8.51 4.75
CA TYR A 86 3.98 -9.17 6.05
C TYR A 86 2.54 -9.63 6.37
N LEU A 87 1.54 -8.80 6.06
CA LEU A 87 0.14 -9.14 6.28
C LEU A 87 -0.35 -10.25 5.33
N LEU A 88 0.09 -10.25 4.08
CA LEU A 88 -0.26 -11.28 3.09
C LEU A 88 0.28 -12.68 3.41
N GLU A 89 1.17 -12.81 4.39
CA GLU A 89 1.58 -14.11 4.95
C GLU A 89 0.57 -14.64 5.99
N LYS A 90 -0.34 -13.78 6.46
CA LYS A 90 -1.23 -14.06 7.60
C LYS A 90 -2.70 -13.89 7.27
N ILE A 91 -3.01 -13.05 6.28
CA ILE A 91 -4.37 -12.65 5.92
C ILE A 91 -4.56 -12.87 4.43
N ASP A 92 -5.70 -13.45 4.07
CA ASP A 92 -6.12 -13.58 2.68
C ASP A 92 -6.20 -12.19 2.00
N PRO A 93 -5.71 -12.04 0.74
CA PRO A 93 -5.67 -10.74 0.07
C PRO A 93 -7.04 -10.09 -0.10
N ASN A 94 -8.11 -10.86 -0.35
CA ASN A 94 -9.46 -10.29 -0.45
C ASN A 94 -9.85 -9.66 0.88
N THR A 95 -9.65 -10.39 1.99
CA THR A 95 -9.93 -9.90 3.33
C THR A 95 -9.11 -8.67 3.67
N LEU A 96 -7.84 -8.62 3.29
CA LEU A 96 -6.96 -7.48 3.56
C LEU A 96 -7.50 -6.21 2.90
N PHE A 97 -7.77 -6.25 1.61
CA PHE A 97 -8.20 -5.05 0.88
C PHE A 97 -9.67 -4.70 1.13
N SER A 98 -10.55 -5.67 1.39
CA SER A 98 -11.94 -5.41 1.81
C SER A 98 -12.00 -4.67 3.14
N ARG A 99 -11.17 -5.00 4.12
CA ARG A 99 -11.11 -4.27 5.40
C ARG A 99 -10.65 -2.82 5.24
N LEU A 100 -9.73 -2.55 4.33
CA LEU A 100 -9.35 -1.17 3.99
C LEU A 100 -10.50 -0.44 3.31
N LEU A 101 -11.20 -1.11 2.38
CA LEU A 101 -12.37 -0.56 1.72
C LEU A 101 -13.48 -0.20 2.72
N GLU A 102 -13.83 -1.12 3.61
CA GLU A 102 -14.80 -0.90 4.68
C GLU A 102 -14.43 0.27 5.59
N HIS A 103 -13.15 0.41 5.93
CA HIS A 103 -12.68 1.56 6.71
C HIS A 103 -12.87 2.87 5.96
N HIS A 104 -12.49 2.92 4.68
CA HIS A 104 -12.67 4.12 3.85
C HIS A 104 -14.15 4.48 3.68
N ASP A 105 -15.00 3.49 3.43
CA ASP A 105 -16.43 3.68 3.22
C ASP A 105 -17.11 4.21 4.49
N SER A 106 -16.88 3.54 5.62
CA SER A 106 -17.48 3.93 6.92
C SER A 106 -17.08 5.33 7.38
N HIS A 107 -15.98 5.89 6.87
CA HIS A 107 -15.51 7.24 7.18
C HIS A 107 -15.75 8.24 6.04
N GLY A 108 -16.43 7.85 4.97
CA GLY A 108 -16.72 8.71 3.82
C GLY A 108 -15.48 9.15 3.03
N LEU A 109 -14.44 8.30 2.98
CA LEU A 109 -13.14 8.64 2.38
C LEU A 109 -12.94 8.08 0.97
N LEU A 110 -13.91 7.33 0.42
CA LEU A 110 -13.78 6.71 -0.90
C LEU A 110 -13.58 7.72 -2.02
N MET A 111 -14.36 8.80 -2.01
CA MET A 111 -14.35 9.83 -3.07
C MET A 111 -13.49 11.05 -2.73
N ASN A 112 -12.82 11.04 -1.59
CA ASN A 112 -12.08 12.19 -1.10
C ASN A 112 -10.56 11.97 -1.19
N PRO A 113 -9.79 13.02 -1.50
CA PRO A 113 -8.33 12.96 -1.37
C PRO A 113 -7.93 12.70 0.08
N VAL A 114 -7.02 11.76 0.27
CA VAL A 114 -6.51 11.37 1.58
C VAL A 114 -5.03 11.75 1.64
N SER A 115 -4.61 12.41 2.71
CA SER A 115 -3.20 12.74 2.93
C SER A 115 -2.37 11.49 3.20
N LEU A 116 -1.05 11.56 2.99
CA LEU A 116 -0.20 10.41 3.25
C LEU A 116 -0.24 10.00 4.73
N ASP A 117 -0.20 10.95 5.65
CA ASP A 117 -0.28 10.67 7.09
C ASP A 117 -1.60 9.98 7.47
N GLU A 118 -2.69 10.36 6.78
CA GLU A 118 -3.99 9.74 6.95
C GLU A 118 -4.00 8.30 6.45
N TYR A 119 -3.37 7.99 5.30
CA TYR A 119 -3.22 6.61 4.83
C TYR A 119 -2.53 5.73 5.89
N TYR A 120 -1.49 6.24 6.55
CA TYR A 120 -0.79 5.49 7.59
C TYR A 120 -1.63 5.34 8.85
N ARG A 121 -2.47 6.34 9.18
CA ARG A 121 -3.43 6.25 10.28
C ARG A 121 -4.47 5.17 10.00
N ILE A 122 -5.12 5.21 8.85
CA ILE A 122 -6.11 4.22 8.42
C ILE A 122 -5.52 2.81 8.46
N PHE A 123 -4.36 2.62 7.86
CA PHE A 123 -3.71 1.31 7.83
C PHE A 123 -3.39 0.79 9.23
N LYS A 124 -2.84 1.64 10.08
CA LYS A 124 -2.54 1.31 11.47
C LYS A 124 -3.81 0.97 12.24
N ASP A 125 -4.85 1.77 12.14
CA ASP A 125 -6.10 1.57 12.89
C ASP A 125 -6.85 0.31 12.41
N THR A 126 -6.73 -0.03 11.12
CA THR A 126 -7.33 -1.23 10.53
C THR A 126 -6.62 -2.52 10.94
N PHE A 127 -5.27 -2.53 10.94
CA PHE A 127 -4.50 -3.77 11.12
C PHE A 127 -3.67 -3.81 12.40
N TYR A 128 -3.27 -2.67 12.92
CA TYR A 128 -2.35 -2.54 14.05
C TYR A 128 -2.90 -1.58 15.13
N PRO A 129 -4.12 -1.80 15.65
CA PRO A 129 -4.69 -0.92 16.68
C PRO A 129 -3.82 -0.87 17.94
N ALA A 130 -3.12 -1.97 18.24
CA ALA A 130 -2.11 -2.07 19.29
C ALA A 130 -0.83 -2.69 18.70
N PRO A 131 -0.04 -1.92 17.94
CA PRO A 131 1.06 -2.46 17.15
C PRO A 131 2.17 -3.02 18.02
N THR A 132 2.68 -4.18 17.65
CA THR A 132 3.95 -4.71 18.15
C THR A 132 5.12 -3.83 17.72
N SER A 133 6.29 -3.99 18.32
CA SER A 133 7.49 -3.26 17.92
C SER A 133 7.88 -3.53 16.45
N MET A 134 7.66 -4.76 15.96
CA MET A 134 7.89 -5.14 14.57
C MET A 134 6.95 -4.40 13.61
N GLU A 135 5.66 -4.37 13.90
CA GLU A 135 4.67 -3.67 13.07
C GLU A 135 4.91 -2.16 13.04
N GLN A 136 5.35 -1.58 14.16
CA GLN A 136 5.77 -0.18 14.19
C GLN A 136 6.98 0.08 13.28
N ASP A 137 7.96 -0.80 13.30
CA ASP A 137 9.16 -0.65 12.48
C ASP A 137 8.88 -0.88 11.00
N LEU A 138 7.98 -1.82 10.64
CA LEU A 138 7.51 -1.99 9.26
C LEU A 138 6.82 -0.73 8.74
N LEU A 139 5.91 -0.12 9.52
CA LEU A 139 5.23 1.11 9.12
C LEU A 139 6.18 2.30 8.98
N LYS A 140 7.17 2.43 9.87
CA LYS A 140 8.21 3.46 9.72
C LYS A 140 8.99 3.27 8.43
N LEU A 141 9.36 2.02 8.13
CA LEU A 141 10.11 1.67 6.94
C LEU A 141 9.32 2.01 5.67
N ASP A 142 8.04 1.60 5.61
CA ASP A 142 7.13 1.95 4.52
C ASP A 142 7.03 3.47 4.32
N TYR A 143 6.85 4.22 5.40
CA TYR A 143 6.74 5.67 5.34
C TYR A 143 7.99 6.33 4.77
N LEU A 144 9.17 5.88 5.20
CA LEU A 144 10.45 6.38 4.71
C LEU A 144 10.67 6.07 3.23
N TYR A 145 10.16 4.92 2.76
CA TYR A 145 10.22 4.54 1.34
C TYR A 145 9.18 5.27 0.47
N ALA A 146 8.05 5.65 1.05
CA ALA A 146 7.00 6.38 0.34
C ALA A 146 7.27 7.88 0.21
N GLN A 147 8.11 8.44 1.09
CA GLN A 147 8.37 9.88 1.13
C GLN A 147 9.82 10.25 0.85
N ARG A 148 9.96 11.47 0.32
CA ARG A 148 11.25 12.17 0.23
C ARG A 148 11.58 12.97 1.51
N SER A 149 10.65 13.02 2.47
CA SER A 149 10.81 13.74 3.74
C SER A 149 11.12 12.77 4.87
N PHE A 150 12.09 13.10 5.67
CA PHE A 150 12.55 12.29 6.81
C PHE A 150 11.81 12.57 8.11
N ARG A 151 10.72 13.34 8.06
CA ARG A 151 9.92 13.62 9.24
C ARG A 151 8.83 12.56 9.36
N LEU A 152 8.99 11.66 10.32
CA LEU A 152 7.93 10.71 10.66
C LEU A 152 6.71 11.46 11.20
N PRO A 153 5.48 11.05 10.80
CA PRO A 153 4.27 11.56 11.40
C PRO A 153 4.20 11.15 12.89
N GLN A 154 3.50 11.94 13.67
CA GLN A 154 3.39 11.71 15.12
C GLN A 154 2.91 10.30 15.48
N ILE A 155 2.05 9.73 14.66
CA ILE A 155 1.50 8.38 14.84
C ILE A 155 2.54 7.26 14.71
N LEU A 156 3.64 7.51 14.00
CA LEU A 156 4.77 6.58 13.84
C LEU A 156 5.97 6.96 14.73
N ALA A 157 5.91 8.11 15.37
CA ALA A 157 6.96 8.53 16.29
C ALA A 157 6.94 7.64 17.54
N SER A 158 8.09 7.15 17.97
CA SER A 158 8.24 6.46 19.26
C SER A 158 7.88 7.42 20.39
N LYS A 159 7.24 6.93 21.47
CA LYS A 159 6.90 7.73 22.68
C LYS A 159 8.12 8.32 23.38
N SER A 160 9.28 7.76 23.16
CA SER A 160 10.55 8.39 23.54
C SER A 160 11.02 9.25 22.36
N PRO A 161 11.05 10.57 22.50
CA PRO A 161 11.75 11.42 21.54
C PRO A 161 13.25 11.20 21.75
N GLY A 162 13.77 10.10 21.24
CA GLY A 162 15.20 10.03 20.98
C GLY A 162 15.52 11.27 20.15
N LYS A 163 16.50 12.08 20.59
CA LYS A 163 16.99 13.20 19.79
C LYS A 163 17.13 12.67 18.37
N THR A 164 16.51 13.32 17.39
CA THR A 164 16.76 13.06 15.98
C THR A 164 18.23 13.42 15.76
N TRP A 165 19.07 12.41 15.85
CA TRP A 165 20.50 12.57 15.63
C TRP A 165 20.70 12.80 14.13
N LYS A 166 21.42 13.83 13.79
CA LYS A 166 21.83 14.08 12.41
C LYS A 166 23.28 13.67 12.32
N LYS A 167 23.60 12.67 11.52
CA LYS A 167 24.98 12.31 11.17
C LYS A 167 25.70 13.53 10.54
N ASP A 168 24.95 14.29 9.79
CA ASP A 168 25.23 15.62 9.31
C ASP A 168 23.92 16.44 9.27
N ARG A 169 23.94 17.71 8.85
CA ARG A 169 22.75 18.56 8.76
C ARG A 169 21.71 18.04 7.73
N LYS A 170 22.03 17.03 6.93
CA LYS A 170 21.21 16.56 5.79
C LYS A 170 20.67 15.13 5.95
N THR A 171 21.29 14.28 6.78
CA THR A 171 20.94 12.87 6.90
C THR A 171 20.29 12.61 8.27
N PRO A 172 18.96 12.44 8.33
CA PRO A 172 18.28 12.11 9.58
C PRO A 172 18.60 10.69 10.02
N VAL A 173 18.64 10.50 11.31
CA VAL A 173 18.84 9.19 11.95
C VAL A 173 17.55 8.82 12.69
N ILE A 174 17.01 7.66 12.39
CA ILE A 174 15.71 7.20 12.88
C ILE A 174 15.89 5.95 13.74
N PRO A 175 15.27 5.92 14.94
CA PRO A 175 15.36 4.76 15.82
C PRO A 175 14.40 3.63 15.38
N PHE A 176 14.91 2.40 15.37
CA PHE A 176 14.17 1.17 15.18
C PHE A 176 14.40 0.21 16.33
N ASN A 177 13.44 -0.69 16.59
CA ASN A 177 13.57 -1.72 17.61
C ASN A 177 14.23 -2.99 17.07
N HIS A 178 14.40 -3.10 15.76
CA HIS A 178 14.93 -4.27 15.08
C HIS A 178 16.09 -3.91 14.17
N GLU A 179 17.00 -4.86 13.98
CA GLU A 179 17.95 -4.82 12.87
C GLU A 179 17.21 -5.09 11.57
N ILE A 180 17.46 -4.28 10.56
CA ILE A 180 16.74 -4.29 9.29
C ILE A 180 17.67 -4.77 8.18
N GLU A 181 17.26 -5.84 7.51
CA GLU A 181 17.85 -6.32 6.26
C GLU A 181 16.79 -6.29 5.17
N ILE A 182 17.03 -5.56 4.09
CA ILE A 182 16.06 -5.39 3.01
C ILE A 182 16.44 -6.30 1.84
N CYS A 183 15.56 -7.24 1.53
CA CYS A 183 15.69 -8.18 0.41
C CYS A 183 14.55 -7.94 -0.60
N GLY A 184 14.81 -7.14 -1.64
CA GLY A 184 13.80 -6.82 -2.66
C GLY A 184 12.60 -6.07 -2.08
N SER A 185 11.41 -6.68 -2.06
CA SER A 185 10.16 -6.13 -1.48
C SER A 185 9.90 -6.58 -0.05
N GLN A 186 10.77 -7.37 0.53
CA GLN A 186 10.65 -7.87 1.89
C GLN A 186 11.69 -7.20 2.80
N ALA A 187 11.37 -7.08 4.07
CA ALA A 187 12.29 -6.67 5.11
C ALA A 187 12.39 -7.79 6.14
N ASN A 188 13.59 -8.28 6.35
CA ASN A 188 13.88 -9.18 7.47
C ASN A 188 14.21 -8.31 8.69
N LEU A 189 13.42 -8.47 9.74
CA LEU A 189 13.59 -7.76 11.00
C LEU A 189 14.09 -8.73 12.05
N LYS A 190 15.29 -8.50 12.56
CA LYS A 190 15.88 -9.28 13.65
C LYS A 190 15.75 -8.51 14.95
N VAL A 191 15.35 -9.16 16.03
CA VAL A 191 15.27 -8.53 17.34
C VAL A 191 16.66 -8.03 17.74
N ALA A 192 16.75 -6.72 17.99
CA ALA A 192 17.97 -6.11 18.49
C ALA A 192 17.96 -6.06 20.03
N ALA A 193 19.11 -6.26 20.65
CA ALA A 193 19.26 -6.14 22.11
C ALA A 193 19.01 -4.70 22.59
N ASN A 194 19.29 -3.71 21.74
CA ASN A 194 19.09 -2.29 21.98
C ASN A 194 18.46 -1.63 20.76
N THR A 195 17.93 -0.40 20.95
CA THR A 195 17.44 0.41 19.82
C THR A 195 18.56 0.64 18.81
N VAL A 196 18.31 0.24 17.55
CA VAL A 196 19.22 0.43 16.44
C VAL A 196 18.87 1.74 15.74
N TYR A 197 19.86 2.51 15.38
CA TYR A 197 19.67 3.77 14.66
C TYR A 197 20.09 3.62 13.21
N TYR A 198 19.25 4.06 12.31
CA TYR A 198 19.52 4.02 10.88
C TYR A 198 19.57 5.42 10.28
N ALA A 199 20.66 5.69 9.57
CA ALA A 199 20.73 6.85 8.68
C ALA A 199 19.95 6.54 7.40
N VAL A 200 19.03 7.44 7.04
CA VAL A 200 18.20 7.29 5.83
C VAL A 200 18.64 8.33 4.83
N ALA A 201 19.14 7.88 3.68
CA ALA A 201 19.58 8.75 2.61
C ALA A 201 18.85 8.41 1.30
N HIS A 202 18.38 9.43 0.60
CA HIS A 202 17.88 9.31 -0.76
C HIS A 202 18.98 9.75 -1.71
N ALA A 203 19.46 8.83 -2.54
CA ALA A 203 20.34 9.18 -3.65
C ALA A 203 19.54 9.83 -4.77
N GLN A 204 20.08 10.88 -5.38
CA GLN A 204 19.52 11.48 -6.57
C GLN A 204 20.24 10.89 -7.78
N ASN A 205 19.54 10.15 -8.63
CA ASN A 205 20.09 9.69 -9.89
C ASN A 205 20.16 10.84 -10.88
N GLY A 206 21.12 10.77 -11.82
CA GLY A 206 21.34 11.81 -12.82
C GLY A 206 20.12 12.14 -13.70
N ASP A 207 19.14 11.24 -13.76
CA ASP A 207 17.89 11.37 -14.52
C ASP A 207 16.73 12.01 -13.71
N GLY A 208 16.99 12.51 -12.51
CA GLY A 208 15.98 13.14 -11.65
C GLY A 208 15.04 12.16 -10.95
N TYR A 209 15.18 10.86 -11.15
CA TYR A 209 14.52 9.84 -10.36
C TYR A 209 15.28 9.60 -9.06
N PHE A 210 14.55 9.56 -7.96
CA PHE A 210 15.17 9.19 -6.68
C PHE A 210 15.26 7.67 -6.59
N ASP A 211 16.46 7.19 -6.33
CA ASP A 211 16.67 5.81 -5.94
C ASP A 211 15.96 5.51 -4.61
N ARG A 212 15.77 4.21 -4.38
CA ARG A 212 15.25 3.73 -3.10
C ARG A 212 16.11 4.30 -1.97
N PRO A 213 15.49 4.74 -0.85
CA PRO A 213 16.27 5.21 0.27
C PRO A 213 17.20 4.09 0.74
N THR A 214 18.46 4.42 0.97
CA THR A 214 19.39 3.52 1.65
C THR A 214 19.21 3.68 3.14
N VAL A 215 19.06 2.57 3.84
CA VAL A 215 18.92 2.51 5.30
C VAL A 215 20.17 1.85 5.83
N ASN A 216 21.08 2.62 6.40
CA ASN A 216 22.36 2.15 6.92
C ASN A 216 22.38 2.24 8.45
N ALA A 217 22.78 1.16 9.11
CA ALA A 217 22.98 1.16 10.54
C ALA A 217 24.07 2.19 10.94
N VAL A 218 23.81 2.94 12.01
CA VAL A 218 24.72 3.94 12.54
C VAL A 218 25.43 3.33 13.76
N SER A 219 26.74 3.29 13.74
CA SER A 219 27.53 2.77 14.85
C SER A 219 27.43 3.68 16.09
N GLU A 220 27.72 3.14 17.29
CA GLU A 220 27.72 3.92 18.51
C GLU A 220 28.74 5.07 18.48
N GLN A 221 29.83 4.94 17.75
CA GLN A 221 30.89 5.94 17.61
C GLN A 221 30.46 7.13 16.70
N GLU A 222 29.41 6.96 15.91
CA GLU A 222 28.87 7.98 15.00
C GLU A 222 27.65 8.69 15.57
N ARG A 223 27.25 8.34 16.81
CA ARG A 223 26.18 8.99 17.59
C ARG A 223 26.76 10.16 18.40
#